data_99908352e0f092327b5a5778c06bf631
#
_entry.id   99908352e0f092327b5a5778c06bf631
#
_cell.length_a   1.000
_cell.length_b   1.000
_cell.length_c   1.000
_cell.angle_alpha   90.00
_cell.angle_beta   90.00
_cell.angle_gamma   90.00
#
_symmetry.space_group_name_H-M   'P 1'
#
loop_
_entity.id
_entity.type
_entity.pdbx_description
1 polymer ?
#
loop_
_entity_poly.entity_id
_entity_poly.type
_entity_poly.pdbx_seq_one_letter_code
_entity_poly.pdbx_strand_id
1 'polypeptide(L)'
;AFKRWIVHEVLPAIRKHGGYLTPKKLEEALLNPDVLIRLATQLKEEREARVQAEARVAILSHVRKTYTTTKIAKELGMRSAVALNRLLCERHIQFKQNGTYVLYAEYAEHGYVHIKQEILENDKIVYHRRWTQLGREWLLDMLG
;
A
#
# COMPACT_ATOMS: atom_id res chain seq x y z
N ALA A 1 30.45 29.32 16.98
CA ALA A 1 29.12 29.77 17.43
C ALA A 1 27.99 29.23 16.54
N PHE A 2 28.07 29.31 15.20
CA PHE A 2 27.00 28.91 14.28
C PHE A 2 26.60 27.42 14.33
N LYS A 3 27.59 26.50 14.29
CA LYS A 3 27.33 25.05 14.38
C LYS A 3 26.65 24.66 15.71
N ARG A 4 27.05 25.28 16.81
CA ARG A 4 26.47 25.03 18.13
C ARG A 4 25.02 25.48 18.21
N TRP A 5 24.70 26.63 17.63
CA TRP A 5 23.33 27.14 17.53
C TRP A 5 22.41 26.22 16.72
N ILE A 6 22.88 25.74 15.55
CA ILE A 6 22.11 24.79 14.74
C ILE A 6 21.79 23.52 15.51
N VAL A 7 22.78 22.93 16.16
CA VAL A 7 22.65 21.62 16.82
C VAL A 7 21.81 21.71 18.10
N HIS A 8 21.92 22.79 18.86
CA HIS A 8 21.28 22.90 20.16
C HIS A 8 19.92 23.60 20.13
N GLU A 9 19.64 24.36 19.09
CA GLU A 9 18.44 25.19 19.04
C GLU A 9 17.57 24.90 17.81
N VAL A 10 18.16 24.94 16.62
CA VAL A 10 17.43 24.77 15.36
C VAL A 10 16.97 23.34 15.14
N LEU A 11 17.88 22.36 15.22
CA LEU A 11 17.56 20.94 14.98
C LEU A 11 16.57 20.37 16.01
N PRO A 12 16.70 20.65 17.32
CA PRO A 12 15.69 20.21 18.29
C PRO A 12 14.32 20.83 18.08
N ALA A 13 14.27 22.09 17.69
CA ALA A 13 13.01 22.78 17.39
C ALA A 13 12.33 22.19 16.14
N ILE A 14 13.07 21.93 15.09
CA ILE A 14 12.56 21.28 13.88
C ILE A 14 12.07 19.86 14.19
N ARG A 15 12.82 19.09 14.99
CA ARG A 15 12.45 17.74 15.38
C ARG A 15 11.18 17.69 16.23
N LYS A 16 11.02 18.68 17.11
CA LYS A 16 9.91 18.72 18.10
C LYS A 16 8.65 19.34 17.53
N HIS A 17 8.77 20.36 16.67
CA HIS A 17 7.66 21.20 16.21
C HIS A 17 7.51 21.21 14.66
N GLY A 18 8.37 20.51 13.93
CA GLY A 18 8.34 20.48 12.48
C GLY A 18 8.90 21.72 11.78
N GLY A 19 9.40 22.70 12.54
CA GLY A 19 9.97 23.93 12.00
C GLY A 19 10.70 24.76 13.05
N TYR A 20 11.50 25.69 12.58
CA TYR A 20 12.18 26.68 13.43
C TYR A 20 11.80 28.08 12.97
N LEU A 21 11.23 28.86 13.86
CA LEU A 21 10.91 30.27 13.67
C LEU A 21 11.82 31.11 14.56
N THR A 22 12.52 32.08 13.97
CA THR A 22 13.26 33.05 14.77
C THR A 22 12.28 33.92 15.58
N PRO A 23 12.66 34.40 16.77
CA PRO A 23 11.79 35.28 17.60
C PRO A 23 11.22 36.44 16.80
N LYS A 24 12.03 37.08 15.95
CA LYS A 24 11.62 38.15 15.06
C LYS A 24 10.54 37.78 14.06
N LYS A 25 10.68 36.61 13.42
CA LYS A 25 9.64 36.10 12.50
C LYS A 25 8.38 35.64 13.21
N LEU A 26 8.51 35.16 14.45
CA LEU A 26 7.36 34.82 15.27
C LEU A 26 6.56 36.09 15.63
N GLU A 27 7.26 37.16 15.96
CA GLU A 27 6.64 38.45 16.28
C GLU A 27 5.98 39.11 15.04
N GLU A 28 6.65 39.07 13.88
CA GLU A 28 6.07 39.50 12.60
C GLU A 28 4.83 38.66 12.22
N ALA A 29 4.85 37.34 12.45
CA ALA A 29 3.72 36.48 12.17
C ALA A 29 2.53 36.74 13.12
N LEU A 30 2.78 37.06 14.39
CA LEU A 30 1.74 37.41 15.36
C LEU A 30 1.13 38.78 15.05
N LEU A 31 1.91 39.69 14.47
CA LEU A 31 1.45 41.05 14.10
C LEU A 31 0.77 41.10 12.74
N ASN A 32 0.98 40.09 11.89
CA ASN A 32 0.42 40.03 10.53
C ASN A 32 -0.40 38.76 10.34
N PRO A 33 -1.75 38.83 10.45
CA PRO A 33 -2.65 37.69 10.27
C PRO A 33 -2.53 37.01 8.91
N ASP A 34 -2.19 37.75 7.86
CA ASP A 34 -2.07 37.20 6.51
C ASP A 34 -0.90 36.20 6.39
N VAL A 35 0.18 36.44 7.11
CA VAL A 35 1.34 35.52 7.17
C VAL A 35 0.93 34.21 7.86
N LEU A 36 0.17 34.29 8.95
CA LEU A 36 -0.36 33.13 9.67
C LEU A 36 -1.31 32.30 8.80
N ILE A 37 -2.22 32.96 8.08
CA ILE A 37 -3.16 32.31 7.17
C ILE A 37 -2.40 31.60 6.05
N ARG A 38 -1.39 32.26 5.45
CA ARG A 38 -0.55 31.66 4.40
C ARG A 38 0.19 30.43 4.91
N LEU A 39 0.83 30.51 6.08
CA LEU A 39 1.55 29.39 6.67
C LEU A 39 0.61 28.25 7.04
N ALA A 40 -0.56 28.54 7.60
CA ALA A 40 -1.58 27.54 7.92
C ALA A 40 -2.11 26.84 6.64
N THR A 41 -2.33 27.58 5.56
CA THR A 41 -2.77 27.04 4.27
C THR A 41 -1.70 26.14 3.68
N GLN A 42 -0.45 26.57 3.64
CA GLN A 42 0.67 25.76 3.16
C GLN A 42 0.83 24.46 3.96
N LEU A 43 0.72 24.54 5.28
CA LEU A 43 0.80 23.37 6.15
C LEU A 43 -0.35 22.39 5.88
N LYS A 44 -1.55 22.90 5.63
CA LYS A 44 -2.71 22.08 5.29
C LYS A 44 -2.50 21.36 3.97
N GLU A 45 -2.09 22.09 2.92
CA GLU A 45 -1.82 21.51 1.58
C GLU A 45 -0.71 20.45 1.64
N GLU A 46 0.36 20.71 2.38
CA GLU A 46 1.45 19.76 2.56
C GLU A 46 1.00 18.49 3.29
N ARG A 47 0.18 18.63 4.33
CA ARG A 47 -0.41 17.49 5.05
C ARG A 47 -1.32 16.66 4.15
N GLU A 48 -2.19 17.30 3.37
CA GLU A 48 -3.08 16.61 2.43
C GLU A 48 -2.29 15.87 1.34
N ALA A 49 -1.26 16.51 0.77
CA ALA A 49 -0.38 15.87 -0.20
C ALA A 49 0.37 14.67 0.40
N ARG A 50 0.82 14.79 1.65
CA ARG A 50 1.50 13.71 2.36
C ARG A 50 0.58 12.52 2.63
N VAL A 51 -0.64 12.77 3.10
CA VAL A 51 -1.65 11.71 3.31
C VAL A 51 -1.98 10.99 1.99
N GLN A 52 -2.14 11.73 0.89
CA GLN A 52 -2.36 11.13 -0.42
C GLN A 52 -1.17 10.30 -0.90
N ALA A 53 0.06 10.79 -0.68
CA ALA A 53 1.27 10.04 -1.03
C ALA A 53 1.41 8.76 -0.19
N GLU A 54 1.14 8.82 1.10
CA GLU A 54 1.15 7.66 1.99
C GLU A 54 0.08 6.62 1.59
N ALA A 55 -1.12 7.08 1.24
CA ALA A 55 -2.19 6.20 0.73
C ALA A 55 -1.77 5.50 -0.58
N ARG A 56 -1.14 6.22 -1.52
CA ARG A 56 -0.61 5.62 -2.76
C ARG A 56 0.49 4.60 -2.48
N VAL A 57 1.40 4.89 -1.56
CA VAL A 57 2.45 3.95 -1.14
C VAL A 57 1.84 2.71 -0.48
N ALA A 58 0.83 2.87 0.36
CA ALA A 58 0.11 1.77 0.97
C ALA A 58 -0.52 0.86 -0.09
N ILE A 59 -1.25 1.42 -1.05
CA ILE A 59 -1.84 0.66 -2.17
C ILE A 59 -0.77 -0.08 -2.95
N LEU A 60 0.34 0.57 -3.31
CA LEU A 60 1.44 -0.05 -4.05
C LEU A 60 2.14 -1.15 -3.24
N SER A 61 2.26 -1.00 -1.93
CA SER A 61 2.83 -2.02 -1.07
C SER A 61 1.93 -3.25 -0.93
N HIS A 62 0.62 -3.05 -0.89
CA HIS A 62 -0.37 -4.13 -0.92
C HIS A 62 -0.34 -4.90 -2.24
N VAL A 63 -0.20 -4.20 -3.36
CA VAL A 63 -0.07 -4.83 -4.70
C VAL A 63 1.23 -5.61 -4.83
N ARG A 64 2.32 -5.17 -4.20
CA ARG A 64 3.62 -5.87 -4.26
C ARG A 64 3.67 -7.15 -3.42
N LYS A 65 2.90 -7.25 -2.34
CA LYS A 65 2.80 -8.48 -1.55
C LYS A 65 1.86 -9.47 -2.22
N THR A 66 2.43 -10.49 -2.83
CA THR A 66 1.67 -11.56 -3.48
C THR A 66 1.84 -12.89 -2.77
N TYR A 67 0.79 -13.68 -2.76
CA TYR A 67 0.71 -14.96 -2.07
C TYR A 67 0.41 -16.09 -3.05
N THR A 68 1.00 -17.25 -2.80
CA THR A 68 0.65 -18.46 -3.53
C THR A 68 -0.66 -19.03 -2.99
N THR A 69 -1.41 -19.71 -3.84
CA THR A 69 -2.63 -20.43 -3.44
C THR A 69 -2.35 -21.46 -2.32
N THR A 70 -1.16 -22.07 -2.36
CA THR A 70 -0.71 -23.02 -1.32
C THR A 70 -0.59 -22.35 0.04
N LYS A 71 -0.06 -21.12 0.10
CA LYS A 71 0.06 -20.39 1.37
C LYS A 71 -1.30 -20.05 1.95
N ILE A 72 -2.20 -19.55 1.13
CA ILE A 72 -3.58 -19.21 1.57
C ILE A 72 -4.34 -20.48 1.99
N ALA A 73 -4.21 -21.57 1.26
CA ALA A 73 -4.82 -22.84 1.65
C ALA A 73 -4.35 -23.31 3.03
N LYS A 74 -3.07 -23.16 3.35
CA LYS A 74 -2.54 -23.47 4.69
C LYS A 74 -3.08 -22.55 5.77
N GLU A 75 -3.20 -21.26 5.50
CA GLU A 75 -3.78 -20.29 6.44
C GLU A 75 -5.26 -20.57 6.72
N LEU A 76 -6.00 -21.09 5.74
CA LEU A 76 -7.38 -21.54 5.87
C LEU A 76 -7.52 -22.96 6.50
N GLY A 77 -6.42 -23.58 6.91
CA GLY A 77 -6.43 -24.96 7.42
C GLY A 77 -6.76 -26.02 6.38
N MET A 78 -6.70 -25.67 5.09
CA MET A 78 -7.02 -26.59 4.01
C MET A 78 -5.84 -27.50 3.66
N ARG A 79 -6.15 -28.71 3.21
CA ARG A 79 -5.17 -29.76 2.93
C ARG A 79 -4.18 -29.41 1.80
N SER A 80 -4.62 -28.64 0.80
CA SER A 80 -3.80 -28.30 -0.35
C SER A 80 -4.37 -27.12 -1.17
N ALA A 81 -3.53 -26.53 -2.02
CA ALA A 81 -3.96 -25.57 -3.02
C ALA A 81 -5.01 -26.12 -3.99
N VAL A 82 -4.95 -27.43 -4.28
CA VAL A 82 -5.92 -28.11 -5.14
C VAL A 82 -7.31 -28.10 -4.49
N ALA A 83 -7.38 -28.36 -3.19
CA ALA A 83 -8.64 -28.31 -2.44
C ALA A 83 -9.24 -26.90 -2.46
N LEU A 84 -8.41 -25.88 -2.23
CA LEU A 84 -8.86 -24.49 -2.31
C LEU A 84 -9.33 -24.11 -3.71
N ASN A 85 -8.56 -24.44 -4.75
CA ASN A 85 -8.96 -24.17 -6.13
C ASN A 85 -10.27 -24.86 -6.52
N ARG A 86 -10.48 -26.10 -6.07
CA ARG A 86 -11.72 -26.83 -6.29
C ARG A 86 -12.91 -26.14 -5.62
N LEU A 87 -12.78 -25.75 -4.37
CA LEU A 87 -13.80 -25.02 -3.64
C LEU A 87 -14.18 -23.69 -4.32
N LEU A 88 -13.17 -22.95 -4.80
CA LEU A 88 -13.41 -21.70 -5.50
C LEU A 88 -14.10 -21.89 -6.86
N CYS A 89 -13.85 -23.02 -7.54
CA CYS A 89 -14.58 -23.37 -8.75
C CYS A 89 -16.03 -23.79 -8.43
N GLU A 90 -16.26 -24.57 -7.39
CA GLU A 90 -17.60 -24.98 -6.93
C GLU A 90 -18.46 -23.78 -6.52
N ARG A 91 -17.85 -22.74 -5.97
CA ARG A 91 -18.52 -21.47 -5.60
C ARG A 91 -18.65 -20.45 -6.76
N HIS A 92 -18.30 -20.84 -7.98
CA HIS A 92 -18.32 -19.96 -9.16
C HIS A 92 -17.50 -18.68 -9.01
N ILE A 93 -16.40 -18.74 -8.25
CA ILE A 93 -15.47 -17.62 -8.08
C ILE A 93 -14.42 -17.62 -9.17
N GLN A 94 -13.96 -18.80 -9.57
CA GLN A 94 -12.98 -19.01 -10.62
C GLN A 94 -13.31 -20.21 -11.48
N PHE A 95 -12.69 -20.27 -12.64
CA PHE A 95 -12.76 -21.40 -13.55
C PHE A 95 -11.38 -21.69 -14.16
N LYS A 96 -11.19 -22.89 -14.67
CA LYS A 96 -9.93 -23.28 -15.30
C LYS A 96 -9.97 -22.98 -16.79
N GLN A 97 -9.02 -22.20 -17.29
CA GLN A 97 -8.85 -21.85 -18.68
C GLN A 97 -7.38 -22.04 -19.08
N ASN A 98 -7.12 -22.80 -20.14
CA ASN A 98 -5.77 -23.04 -20.66
C ASN A 98 -4.73 -23.48 -19.59
N GLY A 99 -5.14 -24.33 -18.65
CA GLY A 99 -4.26 -24.79 -17.57
C GLY A 99 -4.12 -23.83 -16.38
N THR A 100 -4.65 -22.64 -16.48
CA THR A 100 -4.60 -21.61 -15.43
C THR A 100 -6.00 -21.32 -14.86
N TYR A 101 -6.06 -20.91 -13.60
CA TYR A 101 -7.32 -20.49 -12.99
C TYR A 101 -7.56 -18.98 -13.23
N VAL A 102 -8.74 -18.64 -13.71
CA VAL A 102 -9.18 -17.26 -13.99
C VAL A 102 -10.40 -16.96 -13.13
N LEU A 103 -10.48 -15.74 -12.59
CA LEU A 103 -11.65 -15.28 -11.85
C LEU A 103 -12.79 -14.95 -12.81
N TYR A 104 -14.03 -15.18 -12.38
CA TYR A 104 -15.20 -14.66 -13.07
C TYR A 104 -15.20 -13.13 -13.08
N ALA A 105 -15.91 -12.51 -14.03
CA ALA A 105 -15.92 -11.07 -14.24
C ALA A 105 -16.29 -10.29 -12.96
N GLU A 106 -17.21 -10.80 -12.16
CA GLU A 106 -17.63 -10.20 -10.90
C GLU A 106 -16.46 -9.98 -9.91
N TYR A 107 -15.42 -10.83 -9.98
CA TYR A 107 -14.29 -10.78 -9.05
C TYR A 107 -13.00 -10.29 -9.71
N ALA A 108 -12.96 -10.23 -11.04
CA ALA A 108 -11.76 -9.92 -11.79
C ALA A 108 -11.30 -8.46 -11.62
N GLU A 109 -12.25 -7.52 -11.48
CA GLU A 109 -11.96 -6.09 -11.39
C GLU A 109 -11.54 -5.61 -9.99
N HIS A 110 -11.66 -6.46 -8.97
CA HIS A 110 -11.36 -6.09 -7.58
C HIS A 110 -9.86 -6.15 -7.23
N GLY A 111 -9.01 -6.55 -8.16
CA GLY A 111 -7.58 -6.63 -7.93
C GLY A 111 -7.14 -7.75 -6.95
N TYR A 112 -7.93 -8.81 -6.82
CA TYR A 112 -7.64 -9.93 -5.93
C TYR A 112 -6.49 -10.80 -6.38
N VAL A 113 -6.20 -10.82 -7.68
CA VAL A 113 -5.12 -11.61 -8.28
C VAL A 113 -4.18 -10.76 -9.10
N HIS A 114 -2.94 -11.19 -9.13
CA HIS A 114 -1.88 -10.65 -9.97
C HIS A 114 -1.25 -11.77 -10.79
N ILE A 115 -1.08 -11.54 -12.08
CA ILE A 115 -0.43 -12.49 -12.98
C ILE A 115 1.03 -12.08 -13.12
N LYS A 116 1.93 -12.90 -12.57
CA LYS A 116 3.37 -12.75 -12.76
C LYS A 116 3.78 -13.52 -14.00
N GLN A 117 4.37 -12.83 -14.94
CA GLN A 117 4.97 -13.42 -16.13
C GLN A 117 6.43 -13.76 -15.82
N GLU A 118 6.83 -14.98 -16.09
CA GLU A 118 8.20 -15.46 -15.91
C GLU A 118 8.68 -16.07 -17.24
N ILE A 119 9.81 -15.59 -17.72
CA ILE A 119 10.45 -16.09 -18.93
C ILE A 119 11.48 -17.13 -18.49
N LEU A 120 11.28 -18.37 -18.89
CA LEU A 120 12.22 -19.46 -18.62
C LEU A 120 13.43 -19.38 -19.58
N GLU A 121 14.52 -20.07 -19.25
CA GLU A 121 15.76 -20.13 -20.04
C GLU A 121 15.57 -20.62 -21.48
N ASN A 122 14.45 -21.28 -21.76
CA ASN A 122 14.06 -21.77 -23.08
C ASN A 122 13.11 -20.84 -23.85
N ASP A 123 13.08 -19.54 -23.50
CA ASP A 123 12.17 -18.51 -24.04
C ASP A 123 10.67 -18.83 -23.88
N LYS A 124 10.34 -19.82 -23.08
CA LYS A 124 8.94 -20.14 -22.78
C LYS A 124 8.41 -19.20 -21.70
N ILE A 125 7.33 -18.52 -22.03
CA ILE A 125 6.64 -17.62 -21.09
C ILE A 125 5.68 -18.46 -20.24
N VAL A 126 5.85 -18.40 -18.93
CA VAL A 126 4.96 -19.04 -17.96
C VAL A 126 4.25 -17.97 -17.15
N TYR A 127 2.94 -18.11 -17.06
CA TYR A 127 2.11 -17.20 -16.29
C TYR A 127 1.80 -17.80 -14.92
N HIS A 128 2.29 -17.16 -13.87
CA HIS A 128 2.00 -17.55 -12.50
C HIS A 128 0.95 -16.61 -11.91
N ARG A 129 -0.23 -17.13 -11.64
CA ARG A 129 -1.25 -16.41 -10.90
C ARG A 129 -0.88 -16.38 -9.43
N ARG A 130 -0.87 -15.19 -8.85
CA ARG A 130 -0.67 -14.97 -7.44
C ARG A 130 -1.81 -14.16 -6.86
N TRP A 131 -2.12 -14.39 -5.60
CA TRP A 131 -3.12 -13.61 -4.88
C TRP A 131 -2.47 -12.35 -4.33
N THR A 132 -3.17 -11.23 -4.43
CA THR A 132 -2.77 -9.99 -3.76
C THR A 132 -3.09 -10.05 -2.27
N GLN A 133 -2.64 -9.07 -1.49
CA GLN A 133 -3.04 -8.95 -0.09
C GLN A 133 -4.57 -8.82 0.05
N LEU A 134 -5.19 -8.02 -0.80
CA LEU A 134 -6.66 -7.88 -0.86
C LEU A 134 -7.36 -9.22 -1.14
N GLY A 135 -6.86 -9.97 -2.12
CA GLY A 135 -7.42 -11.29 -2.45
C GLY A 135 -7.25 -12.29 -1.32
N ARG A 136 -6.13 -12.21 -0.60
CA ARG A 136 -5.89 -13.05 0.59
C ARG A 136 -6.87 -12.73 1.72
N GLU A 137 -7.01 -11.46 2.07
CA GLU A 137 -7.93 -11.01 3.12
C GLU A 137 -9.37 -11.38 2.79
N TRP A 138 -9.78 -11.14 1.56
CA TRP A 138 -11.11 -11.50 1.07
C TRP A 138 -11.39 -13.02 1.16
N LEU A 139 -10.41 -13.86 0.80
CA LEU A 139 -10.55 -15.32 0.92
C LEU A 139 -10.62 -15.78 2.37
N LEU A 140 -9.83 -15.18 3.27
CA LEU A 140 -9.86 -15.47 4.69
C LEU A 140 -11.20 -15.08 5.32
N ASP A 141 -11.78 -13.95 4.94
CA ASP A 141 -13.07 -13.45 5.39
C ASP A 141 -14.23 -14.35 4.92
N MET A 142 -14.16 -14.79 3.66
CA MET A 142 -15.24 -15.57 3.04
C MET A 142 -15.22 -17.05 3.45
N LEU A 143 -14.04 -17.63 3.70
CA LEU A 143 -13.83 -19.07 3.91
C LEU A 143 -13.35 -19.40 5.33
N GLY A 144 -12.93 -18.40 6.08
CA GLY A 144 -12.36 -18.52 7.43
C GLY A 144 -13.36 -18.70 8.56
#